data_a68b2b8270c21e3aef3261715b99fe47
#
_entry.id   a68b2b8270c21e3aef3261715b99fe47
#
_cell.length_a   1.000
_cell.length_b   1.000
_cell.length_c   1.000
_cell.angle_alpha   90.00
_cell.angle_beta   90.00
_cell.angle_gamma   90.00
#
_symmetry.space_group_name_H-M   'P 1'
#
loop_
_entity.id
_entity.type
_entity.pdbx_description
1 polymer ?
#
loop_
_entity_poly.entity_id
_entity_poly.type
_entity_poly.pdbx_seq_one_letter_code
_entity_poly.pdbx_strand_id
1 'polypeptide(L)'
;MVLSGKIFCIMLLRLRTFWLWAIFVSAVIIAVGWNQRERAQPLAPPLPAPVQTTPARALKWSVVKAYPHDTIAFTQGLLWHGGHLIEGTGREGHSELRRVALSTGGVLQKRQLPDDVFGEGVALAGNRLVQISWQNGRAFVWDEKTFAKIGEWKYDGEGWGLTFDGENLIMSDGSDELSFRDPKTFKIQRTLPVTFNNQPLKNINELEWIEGEIWANVWQTDCIVRIDPQTGVVKSYLDCSGLLDNKARSGREDVLNGIAYDTQTGRIFITGKWWPKLFEIAVEN
;
A
#
# COMPACT_ATOMS: atom_id res chain seq x y z
N MET A 1 24.75 17.00 -29.52
CA MET A 1 26.08 16.77 -28.92
C MET A 1 26.08 17.38 -27.54
N VAL A 2 25.58 16.64 -26.54
CA VAL A 2 25.61 17.03 -25.12
C VAL A 2 25.97 15.80 -24.30
N LEU A 3 27.03 15.95 -23.55
CA LEU A 3 27.74 14.92 -22.82
C LEU A 3 27.07 14.57 -21.49
N SER A 4 27.07 13.31 -21.21
CA SER A 4 26.87 12.61 -19.94
C SER A 4 27.63 13.23 -18.76
N GLY A 5 26.94 13.34 -17.60
CA GLY A 5 27.52 13.64 -16.30
C GLY A 5 27.05 12.65 -15.23
N LYS A 6 27.81 11.55 -15.10
CA LYS A 6 27.72 10.66 -13.93
C LYS A 6 28.39 11.34 -12.74
N ILE A 7 27.69 11.46 -11.64
CA ILE A 7 28.28 11.85 -10.36
C ILE A 7 28.27 10.66 -9.41
N PHE A 8 29.48 10.15 -9.17
CA PHE A 8 29.84 9.24 -8.07
C PHE A 8 29.86 10.03 -6.75
N CYS A 9 29.19 9.55 -5.75
CA CYS A 9 29.34 10.06 -4.38
C CYS A 9 30.17 9.07 -3.57
N ILE A 10 31.37 9.50 -3.20
CA ILE A 10 32.36 8.77 -2.41
C ILE A 10 32.11 9.03 -0.91
N MET A 11 32.09 7.94 -0.20
CA MET A 11 32.03 7.77 1.25
C MET A 11 33.26 8.39 1.94
N LEU A 12 33.06 9.17 2.99
CA LEU A 12 34.12 9.58 3.91
C LEU A 12 33.74 9.18 5.34
N LEU A 13 34.43 8.15 5.82
CA LEU A 13 34.56 7.79 7.24
C LEU A 13 35.31 8.90 7.98
N ARG A 14 34.84 9.29 9.13
CA ARG A 14 35.68 9.85 10.20
C ARG A 14 35.35 9.21 11.54
N LEU A 15 36.31 8.41 11.99
CA LEU A 15 36.50 8.00 13.39
C LEU A 15 36.91 9.20 14.25
N ARG A 16 36.38 9.31 15.45
CA ARG A 16 37.10 9.92 16.58
C ARG A 16 36.75 9.23 17.90
N THR A 17 37.76 8.83 18.52
CA THR A 17 38.05 8.07 19.72
C THR A 17 37.84 8.79 21.04
N PHE A 18 37.66 7.97 22.10
CA PHE A 18 38.03 8.14 23.52
C PHE A 18 37.18 9.09 24.42
N TRP A 19 36.70 8.60 25.58
CA TRP A 19 37.38 8.52 26.88
C TRP A 19 36.65 7.61 27.91
N LEU A 20 37.44 6.88 28.68
CA LEU A 20 37.19 5.96 29.80
C LEU A 20 36.88 6.69 31.13
N TRP A 21 36.48 5.88 32.15
CA TRP A 21 36.42 5.99 33.59
C TRP A 21 35.00 6.13 34.16
N ALA A 22 34.53 5.39 35.17
CA ALA A 22 35.12 4.63 36.27
C ALA A 22 34.05 3.71 36.91
N ILE A 23 34.52 2.69 37.58
CA ILE A 23 33.88 1.67 38.38
C ILE A 23 33.19 2.23 39.61
N PHE A 24 31.99 1.80 39.96
CA PHE A 24 31.55 1.63 41.37
C PHE A 24 30.70 0.35 41.49
N VAL A 25 31.24 -0.58 42.29
CA VAL A 25 30.60 -1.82 42.77
C VAL A 25 29.72 -1.44 43.96
N SER A 26 28.45 -1.80 43.90
CA SER A 26 27.61 -1.93 45.10
C SER A 26 26.65 -3.09 44.87
N ALA A 27 26.92 -4.19 45.56
CA ALA A 27 26.04 -5.34 45.62
C ALA A 27 24.83 -5.00 46.51
N VAL A 28 23.64 -5.08 45.90
CA VAL A 28 22.39 -5.20 46.66
C VAL A 28 21.63 -6.41 46.11
N ILE A 29 21.53 -7.44 46.95
CA ILE A 29 20.69 -8.61 46.71
C ILE A 29 19.24 -8.16 46.84
N ILE A 30 18.54 -8.11 45.74
CA ILE A 30 17.08 -7.96 45.72
C ILE A 30 16.47 -9.19 45.09
N ALA A 31 15.53 -9.77 45.81
CA ALA A 31 14.80 -10.98 45.50
C ALA A 31 14.26 -10.99 44.06
N VAL A 32 14.58 -12.07 43.37
CA VAL A 32 14.12 -12.33 41.98
C VAL A 32 12.65 -12.74 42.04
N GLY A 33 11.76 -11.77 41.82
CA GLY A 33 10.44 -12.06 41.34
C GLY A 33 10.57 -12.47 39.86
N TRP A 34 10.34 -13.72 39.55
CA TRP A 34 10.26 -14.22 38.19
C TRP A 34 9.02 -13.61 37.50
N ASN A 35 9.18 -12.45 36.92
CA ASN A 35 8.24 -11.94 35.97
C ASN A 35 8.61 -12.59 34.63
N GLN A 36 7.91 -13.67 34.27
CA GLN A 36 7.97 -14.24 32.95
C GLN A 36 7.32 -13.20 32.00
N ARG A 37 8.09 -12.22 31.55
CA ARG A 37 7.76 -11.53 30.30
C ARG A 37 7.85 -12.62 29.25
N GLU A 38 6.72 -13.03 28.72
CA GLU A 38 6.65 -13.77 27.46
C GLU A 38 7.47 -12.95 26.45
N ARG A 39 8.69 -13.37 26.20
CA ARG A 39 9.47 -12.89 25.07
C ARG A 39 8.70 -13.39 23.86
N ALA A 40 8.06 -12.47 23.14
CA ALA A 40 7.55 -12.79 21.82
C ALA A 40 8.67 -13.54 21.08
N GLN A 41 8.41 -14.77 20.67
CA GLN A 41 9.38 -15.52 19.87
C GLN A 41 9.63 -14.68 18.61
N PRO A 42 10.89 -14.50 18.18
CA PRO A 42 11.18 -13.87 16.91
C PRO A 42 10.38 -14.63 15.83
N LEU A 43 9.65 -13.90 15.00
CA LEU A 43 9.01 -14.48 13.82
C LEU A 43 10.07 -15.28 13.06
N ALA A 44 9.75 -16.53 12.71
CA ALA A 44 10.64 -17.34 11.88
C ALA A 44 10.97 -16.53 10.61
N PRO A 45 12.22 -16.55 10.14
CA PRO A 45 12.57 -15.88 8.91
C PRO A 45 11.65 -16.39 7.80
N PRO A 46 11.17 -15.50 6.90
CA PRO A 46 10.33 -15.90 5.79
C PRO A 46 11.05 -16.97 4.97
N LEU A 47 10.32 -18.00 4.57
CA LEU A 47 10.86 -19.01 3.65
C LEU A 47 11.32 -18.30 2.36
N PRO A 48 12.45 -18.72 1.77
CA PRO A 48 12.88 -18.15 0.50
C PRO A 48 11.75 -18.34 -0.53
N ALA A 49 11.46 -17.27 -1.27
CA ALA A 49 10.46 -17.34 -2.34
C ALA A 49 10.82 -18.49 -3.29
N PRO A 50 9.83 -19.28 -3.72
CA PRO A 50 10.08 -20.36 -4.68
C PRO A 50 10.63 -19.79 -5.98
N VAL A 51 11.60 -20.50 -6.57
CA VAL A 51 12.17 -20.09 -7.85
C VAL A 51 11.09 -20.16 -8.91
N GLN A 52 10.78 -19.04 -9.53
CA GLN A 52 9.84 -18.94 -10.64
C GLN A 52 10.46 -19.57 -11.89
N THR A 53 9.89 -20.67 -12.34
CA THR A 53 10.38 -21.40 -13.53
C THR A 53 9.81 -20.86 -14.84
N THR A 54 8.67 -20.16 -14.77
CA THR A 54 8.04 -19.51 -15.92
C THR A 54 8.02 -18.00 -15.69
N PRO A 55 8.47 -17.19 -16.66
CA PRO A 55 8.39 -15.73 -16.55
C PRO A 55 6.96 -15.24 -16.31
N ALA A 56 6.82 -14.12 -15.61
CA ALA A 56 5.54 -13.46 -15.43
C ALA A 56 4.92 -13.08 -16.78
N ARG A 57 3.65 -13.42 -16.98
CA ARG A 57 2.96 -13.20 -18.25
C ARG A 57 2.39 -11.79 -18.34
N ALA A 58 2.67 -11.07 -19.42
CA ALA A 58 1.95 -9.87 -19.76
C ALA A 58 0.50 -10.22 -20.16
N LEU A 59 -0.48 -9.61 -19.48
CA LEU A 59 -1.89 -9.79 -19.79
C LEU A 59 -2.38 -8.73 -20.76
N LYS A 60 -3.29 -9.11 -21.64
CA LYS A 60 -4.03 -8.16 -22.45
C LYS A 60 -5.18 -7.57 -21.63
N TRP A 61 -5.48 -6.33 -21.85
CA TRP A 61 -6.59 -5.63 -21.23
C TRP A 61 -7.17 -4.59 -22.19
N SER A 62 -8.39 -4.17 -21.92
CA SER A 62 -9.07 -3.13 -22.70
C SER A 62 -9.90 -2.24 -21.79
N VAL A 63 -10.09 -0.97 -22.19
CA VAL A 63 -10.99 -0.05 -21.51
C VAL A 63 -12.42 -0.40 -21.89
N VAL A 64 -13.24 -0.74 -20.91
CA VAL A 64 -14.68 -0.94 -21.06
C VAL A 64 -15.38 0.41 -21.04
N LYS A 65 -15.02 1.26 -20.06
CA LYS A 65 -15.62 2.58 -19.88
C LYS A 65 -14.70 3.50 -19.09
N ALA A 66 -14.79 4.80 -19.36
CA ALA A 66 -14.15 5.84 -18.57
C ALA A 66 -15.21 6.65 -17.82
N TYR A 67 -14.91 6.97 -16.57
CA TYR A 67 -15.75 7.76 -15.68
C TYR A 67 -15.02 9.04 -15.27
N PRO A 68 -15.72 10.11 -14.90
CA PRO A 68 -15.10 11.28 -14.30
C PRO A 68 -14.39 10.90 -12.99
N HIS A 69 -13.26 11.53 -12.73
CA HIS A 69 -12.55 11.43 -11.47
C HIS A 69 -12.08 12.81 -11.01
N ASP A 70 -11.97 13.02 -9.72
CA ASP A 70 -11.64 14.31 -9.13
C ASP A 70 -10.15 14.64 -9.31
N THR A 71 -9.84 15.66 -10.10
CA THR A 71 -8.46 16.10 -10.41
C THR A 71 -7.69 16.66 -9.23
N ILE A 72 -8.32 16.82 -8.06
CA ILE A 72 -7.62 17.17 -6.82
C ILE A 72 -7.38 15.97 -5.92
N ALA A 73 -7.91 14.79 -6.27
CA ALA A 73 -7.68 13.56 -5.53
C ALA A 73 -6.25 13.05 -5.75
N PHE A 74 -5.42 13.11 -4.73
CA PHE A 74 -4.13 12.43 -4.70
C PHE A 74 -4.36 11.00 -4.20
N THR A 75 -4.87 10.14 -5.08
CA THR A 75 -5.34 8.78 -4.76
C THR A 75 -4.22 7.92 -4.23
N GLN A 76 -4.39 7.41 -3.01
CA GLN A 76 -3.45 6.52 -2.33
C GLN A 76 -4.05 5.18 -1.96
N GLY A 77 -5.36 5.07 -1.91
CA GLY A 77 -6.07 3.83 -1.73
C GLY A 77 -7.44 3.90 -2.39
N LEU A 78 -7.90 2.81 -2.96
CA LEU A 78 -9.16 2.72 -3.66
C LEU A 78 -9.79 1.35 -3.42
N LEU A 79 -11.09 1.28 -3.19
CA LEU A 79 -11.84 0.03 -3.18
C LEU A 79 -13.30 0.26 -3.60
N TRP A 80 -13.98 -0.82 -3.99
CA TRP A 80 -15.40 -0.80 -4.31
C TRP A 80 -16.23 -1.31 -3.13
N HIS A 81 -17.22 -0.54 -2.68
CA HIS A 81 -18.12 -0.96 -1.61
C HIS A 81 -19.51 -0.33 -1.73
N GLY A 82 -20.56 -1.18 -1.64
CA GLY A 82 -21.96 -0.72 -1.58
C GLY A 82 -22.40 0.14 -2.77
N GLY A 83 -21.90 -0.16 -3.98
CA GLY A 83 -22.24 0.60 -5.19
C GLY A 83 -21.45 1.90 -5.39
N HIS A 84 -20.40 2.13 -4.59
CA HIS A 84 -19.59 3.34 -4.60
C HIS A 84 -18.09 3.01 -4.52
N LEU A 85 -17.27 3.95 -4.92
CA LEU A 85 -15.85 3.91 -4.59
C LEU A 85 -15.62 4.46 -3.18
N ILE A 86 -14.75 3.81 -2.44
CA ILE A 86 -14.13 4.36 -1.22
C ILE A 86 -12.71 4.71 -1.59
N GLU A 87 -12.33 5.95 -1.36
CA GLU A 87 -11.05 6.50 -1.78
C GLU A 87 -10.31 7.11 -0.59
N GLY A 88 -9.08 6.68 -0.35
CA GLY A 88 -8.11 7.33 0.51
C GLY A 88 -7.24 8.28 -0.29
N THR A 89 -7.15 9.56 0.11
CA THR A 89 -6.27 10.52 -0.54
C THR A 89 -5.12 10.92 0.36
N GLY A 90 -3.97 11.26 -0.24
CA GLY A 90 -2.76 11.72 0.43
C GLY A 90 -2.65 13.24 0.47
N ARG A 91 -1.51 13.71 1.00
CA ARG A 91 -1.02 15.07 1.23
C ARG A 91 -1.45 15.65 2.58
N GLU A 92 -0.45 16.07 3.34
CA GLU A 92 -0.65 16.75 4.63
C GLU A 92 -1.59 17.95 4.48
N GLY A 93 -2.53 18.09 5.41
CA GLY A 93 -3.58 19.12 5.38
C GLY A 93 -4.70 18.87 4.37
N HIS A 94 -4.57 17.84 3.50
CA HIS A 94 -5.52 17.54 2.42
C HIS A 94 -5.95 16.07 2.34
N SER A 95 -5.42 15.23 3.23
CA SER A 95 -5.73 13.80 3.24
C SER A 95 -7.17 13.55 3.70
N GLU A 96 -7.91 12.76 2.93
CA GLU A 96 -9.32 12.45 3.20
C GLU A 96 -9.60 10.96 3.01
N LEU A 97 -10.61 10.47 3.71
CA LEU A 97 -11.37 9.28 3.38
C LEU A 97 -12.65 9.73 2.68
N ARG A 98 -12.95 9.18 1.51
CA ARG A 98 -14.06 9.62 0.66
C ARG A 98 -14.95 8.46 0.24
N ARG A 99 -16.25 8.72 0.11
CA ARG A 99 -17.21 7.90 -0.65
C ARG A 99 -17.54 8.66 -1.92
N VAL A 100 -17.32 8.03 -3.07
CA VAL A 100 -17.39 8.70 -4.37
C VAL A 100 -18.40 7.99 -5.27
N ALA A 101 -19.26 8.79 -5.93
CA ALA A 101 -20.21 8.30 -6.93
C ALA A 101 -19.48 7.96 -8.22
N LEU A 102 -19.53 6.71 -8.67
CA LEU A 102 -18.84 6.25 -9.88
C LEU A 102 -19.22 7.06 -11.14
N SER A 103 -20.52 7.35 -11.32
CA SER A 103 -21.01 7.97 -12.56
C SER A 103 -20.57 9.42 -12.74
N THR A 104 -20.29 10.14 -11.66
CA THR A 104 -20.00 11.58 -11.68
C THR A 104 -18.63 11.95 -11.15
N GLY A 105 -17.94 11.03 -10.43
CA GLY A 105 -16.74 11.36 -9.67
C GLY A 105 -17.00 12.26 -8.46
N GLY A 106 -18.28 12.54 -8.15
CA GLY A 106 -18.67 13.42 -7.06
C GLY A 106 -18.51 12.80 -5.69
N VAL A 107 -17.95 13.55 -4.75
CA VAL A 107 -17.77 13.14 -3.35
C VAL A 107 -19.11 13.23 -2.61
N LEU A 108 -19.64 12.08 -2.19
CA LEU A 108 -20.92 11.96 -1.47
C LEU A 108 -20.76 12.14 0.04
N GLN A 109 -19.62 11.67 0.56
CA GLN A 109 -19.27 11.71 1.98
C GLN A 109 -17.76 11.78 2.10
N LYS A 110 -17.26 12.51 3.09
CA LYS A 110 -15.82 12.56 3.35
C LYS A 110 -15.50 12.75 4.84
N ARG A 111 -14.29 12.35 5.20
CA ARG A 111 -13.68 12.61 6.50
C ARG A 111 -12.25 13.10 6.28
N GLN A 112 -11.93 14.28 6.79
CA GLN A 112 -10.58 14.83 6.83
C GLN A 112 -9.75 14.05 7.85
N LEU A 113 -8.51 13.69 7.50
CA LEU A 113 -7.50 13.22 8.43
C LEU A 113 -6.88 14.41 9.18
N PRO A 114 -6.17 14.18 10.30
CA PRO A 114 -5.38 15.24 10.95
C PRO A 114 -4.41 15.91 9.97
N ASP A 115 -4.17 17.21 10.14
CA ASP A 115 -3.39 18.01 9.18
C ASP A 115 -1.93 17.59 9.05
N ASP A 116 -1.39 16.92 10.08
CA ASP A 116 -0.04 16.37 10.13
C ASP A 116 0.06 14.96 9.50
N VAL A 117 -1.02 14.45 8.93
CA VAL A 117 -1.08 13.08 8.39
C VAL A 117 -1.12 13.10 6.87
N PHE A 118 -0.19 12.36 6.28
CA PHE A 118 -0.30 11.96 4.88
C PHE A 118 -1.03 10.62 4.81
N GLY A 119 -2.31 10.64 4.38
CA GLY A 119 -3.16 9.44 4.23
C GLY A 119 -2.71 8.58 3.07
N GLU A 120 -2.85 7.27 3.25
CA GLU A 120 -2.42 6.25 2.31
C GLU A 120 -3.52 5.21 2.08
N GLY A 121 -3.14 3.96 1.81
CA GLY A 121 -4.02 2.84 1.48
C GLY A 121 -5.21 2.68 2.41
N VAL A 122 -6.32 2.20 1.86
CA VAL A 122 -7.57 1.96 2.58
C VAL A 122 -8.11 0.57 2.26
N ALA A 123 -8.59 -0.15 3.28
CA ALA A 123 -9.22 -1.46 3.13
C ALA A 123 -10.50 -1.56 3.96
N LEU A 124 -11.42 -2.44 3.53
CA LEU A 124 -12.64 -2.78 4.26
C LEU A 124 -12.48 -4.14 4.93
N ALA A 125 -12.44 -4.17 6.26
CA ALA A 125 -12.40 -5.40 7.07
C ALA A 125 -13.70 -5.54 7.89
N GLY A 126 -14.63 -6.36 7.41
CA GLY A 126 -15.98 -6.48 7.95
C GLY A 126 -16.77 -5.18 7.77
N ASN A 127 -17.14 -4.51 8.86
CA ASN A 127 -17.85 -3.23 8.85
C ASN A 127 -16.94 -2.03 9.21
N ARG A 128 -15.63 -2.19 9.07
CA ARG A 128 -14.65 -1.17 9.43
C ARG A 128 -13.77 -0.85 8.23
N LEU A 129 -13.64 0.42 7.91
CA LEU A 129 -12.61 0.89 7.00
C LEU A 129 -11.34 1.14 7.82
N VAL A 130 -10.22 0.67 7.30
CA VAL A 130 -8.89 0.92 7.87
C VAL A 130 -8.13 1.74 6.86
N GLN A 131 -7.62 2.91 7.27
CA GLN A 131 -6.80 3.78 6.44
C GLN A 131 -5.45 4.00 7.11
N ILE A 132 -4.38 3.74 6.41
CA ILE A 132 -3.01 3.89 6.91
C ILE A 132 -2.42 5.26 6.55
N SER A 133 -1.27 5.58 7.11
CA SER A 133 -0.53 6.83 6.85
C SER A 133 0.88 6.53 6.34
N TRP A 134 1.48 7.45 5.59
CA TRP A 134 2.82 7.27 5.04
C TRP A 134 3.88 7.08 6.14
N GLN A 135 4.29 8.14 6.83
CA GLN A 135 5.40 8.12 7.80
C GLN A 135 4.96 8.32 9.25
N ASN A 136 3.67 8.53 9.49
CA ASN A 136 3.17 8.79 10.84
C ASN A 136 2.97 7.51 11.66
N GLY A 137 3.06 6.31 11.04
CA GLY A 137 2.87 5.04 11.73
C GLY A 137 1.47 4.89 12.35
N ARG A 138 0.43 5.43 11.71
CA ARG A 138 -0.95 5.46 12.21
C ARG A 138 -1.88 4.75 11.26
N ALA A 139 -2.68 3.83 11.79
CA ALA A 139 -3.78 3.18 11.08
C ALA A 139 -5.10 3.60 11.73
N PHE A 140 -5.88 4.40 11.02
CA PHE A 140 -7.19 4.88 11.47
C PHE A 140 -8.24 3.84 11.20
N VAL A 141 -9.16 3.64 12.15
CA VAL A 141 -10.30 2.74 12.01
C VAL A 141 -11.57 3.57 11.99
N TRP A 142 -12.34 3.41 10.93
CA TRP A 142 -13.57 4.16 10.70
C TRP A 142 -14.77 3.21 10.64
N ASP A 143 -15.91 3.66 11.14
CA ASP A 143 -17.20 3.04 10.84
C ASP A 143 -17.50 3.21 9.33
N GLU A 144 -17.81 2.13 8.65
CA GLU A 144 -17.92 2.13 7.17
C GLU A 144 -19.09 2.97 6.63
N LYS A 145 -20.15 3.19 7.44
CA LYS A 145 -21.33 3.95 7.03
C LYS A 145 -21.17 5.43 7.31
N THR A 146 -20.69 5.78 8.50
CA THR A 146 -20.70 7.15 8.99
C THR A 146 -19.37 7.87 8.85
N PHE A 147 -18.29 7.12 8.57
CA PHE A 147 -16.89 7.59 8.62
C PHE A 147 -16.53 8.21 9.99
N ALA A 148 -17.25 7.81 11.05
CA ALA A 148 -16.85 8.13 12.39
C ALA A 148 -15.59 7.36 12.77
N LYS A 149 -14.61 8.02 13.38
CA LYS A 149 -13.42 7.34 13.89
C LYS A 149 -13.83 6.48 15.10
N ILE A 150 -13.58 5.17 14.99
CA ILE A 150 -13.91 4.21 16.05
C ILE A 150 -12.67 3.57 16.69
N GLY A 151 -11.49 3.84 16.13
CA GLY A 151 -10.24 3.35 16.68
C GLY A 151 -9.03 3.87 15.93
N GLU A 152 -7.86 3.48 16.43
CA GLU A 152 -6.59 3.76 15.81
C GLU A 152 -5.55 2.78 16.34
N TRP A 153 -4.67 2.31 15.45
CA TRP A 153 -3.49 1.55 15.82
C TRP A 153 -2.22 2.33 15.45
N LYS A 154 -1.13 1.95 16.10
CA LYS A 154 0.20 2.41 15.73
C LYS A 154 1.00 1.27 15.14
N TYR A 155 1.88 1.58 14.21
CA TYR A 155 2.82 0.65 13.61
C TYR A 155 4.15 1.35 13.32
N ASP A 156 5.20 0.57 13.15
CA ASP A 156 6.53 1.07 12.81
C ASP A 156 6.73 1.07 11.28
N GLY A 157 7.52 2.02 10.78
CA GLY A 157 7.84 2.14 9.36
C GLY A 157 6.81 2.96 8.58
N GLU A 158 6.88 2.83 7.26
CA GLU A 158 5.97 3.49 6.32
C GLU A 158 4.77 2.61 6.01
N GLY A 159 3.67 3.22 5.57
CA GLY A 159 2.52 2.52 5.03
C GLY A 159 2.16 3.12 3.68
N TRP A 160 1.96 2.26 2.65
CA TRP A 160 1.64 2.68 1.30
C TRP A 160 0.28 2.12 0.85
N GLY A 161 0.19 0.87 0.44
CA GLY A 161 -1.06 0.22 0.06
C GLY A 161 -1.64 -0.64 1.18
N LEU A 162 -2.95 -0.87 1.13
CA LEU A 162 -3.65 -1.72 2.08
C LEU A 162 -4.83 -2.40 1.39
N THR A 163 -4.93 -3.72 1.54
CA THR A 163 -6.11 -4.50 1.14
C THR A 163 -6.50 -5.53 2.20
N PHE A 164 -7.59 -6.27 1.99
CA PHE A 164 -8.07 -7.29 2.92
C PHE A 164 -8.43 -8.58 2.19
N ASP A 165 -7.82 -9.72 2.57
CA ASP A 165 -8.01 -11.02 1.92
C ASP A 165 -9.19 -11.83 2.48
N GLY A 166 -9.94 -11.26 3.43
CA GLY A 166 -11.01 -11.94 4.17
C GLY A 166 -10.58 -12.39 5.57
N GLU A 167 -9.28 -12.51 5.81
CA GLU A 167 -8.69 -12.92 7.08
C GLU A 167 -7.70 -11.89 7.62
N ASN A 168 -6.80 -11.40 6.78
CA ASN A 168 -5.72 -10.50 7.12
C ASN A 168 -5.81 -9.18 6.36
N LEU A 169 -5.39 -8.09 6.99
CA LEU A 169 -5.01 -6.88 6.28
C LEU A 169 -3.63 -7.08 5.68
N ILE A 170 -3.47 -6.82 4.38
CA ILE A 170 -2.20 -6.94 3.66
C ILE A 170 -1.73 -5.52 3.36
N MET A 171 -0.52 -5.20 3.78
CA MET A 171 0.04 -3.86 3.69
C MET A 171 1.38 -3.87 2.95
N SER A 172 1.57 -2.92 2.06
CA SER A 172 2.86 -2.56 1.44
C SER A 172 3.49 -1.34 2.12
N ASP A 173 4.79 -1.17 1.94
CA ASP A 173 5.57 -0.04 2.46
C ASP A 173 6.62 0.46 1.45
N GLY A 174 6.49 0.08 0.17
CA GLY A 174 7.43 0.41 -0.89
C GLY A 174 8.65 -0.50 -0.95
N SER A 175 8.84 -1.41 0.00
CA SER A 175 9.85 -2.45 -0.07
C SER A 175 9.46 -3.58 -1.02
N ASP A 176 10.24 -4.65 -1.03
CA ASP A 176 9.95 -5.90 -1.71
C ASP A 176 9.24 -6.93 -0.80
N GLU A 177 8.63 -6.47 0.29
CA GLU A 177 7.94 -7.33 1.25
C GLU A 177 6.53 -6.80 1.52
N LEU A 178 5.55 -7.70 1.59
CA LEU A 178 4.20 -7.42 2.07
C LEU A 178 4.03 -7.94 3.49
N SER A 179 3.38 -7.18 4.37
CA SER A 179 3.05 -7.60 5.72
C SER A 179 1.58 -8.00 5.83
N PHE A 180 1.31 -9.20 6.35
CA PHE A 180 -0.03 -9.68 6.69
C PHE A 180 -0.29 -9.37 8.15
N ARG A 181 -1.36 -8.63 8.42
CA ARG A 181 -1.65 -8.05 9.73
C ARG A 181 -3.01 -8.52 10.25
N ASP A 182 -3.08 -8.78 11.54
CA ASP A 182 -4.32 -9.11 12.23
C ASP A 182 -5.31 -7.94 12.15
N PRO A 183 -6.55 -8.13 11.66
CA PRO A 183 -7.51 -7.04 11.46
C PRO A 183 -8.13 -6.47 12.74
N LYS A 184 -7.81 -7.06 13.92
CA LYS A 184 -8.28 -6.58 15.23
C LYS A 184 -7.22 -5.81 15.99
N THR A 185 -5.94 -6.13 15.77
CA THR A 185 -4.82 -5.57 16.54
C THR A 185 -3.81 -4.84 15.67
N PHE A 186 -3.86 -5.01 14.35
CA PHE A 186 -2.93 -4.52 13.34
C PHE A 186 -1.49 -5.08 13.49
N LYS A 187 -1.28 -6.07 14.34
CA LYS A 187 0.03 -6.73 14.52
C LYS A 187 0.36 -7.59 13.31
N ILE A 188 1.63 -7.57 12.92
CA ILE A 188 2.15 -8.44 11.85
C ILE A 188 2.04 -9.89 12.30
N GLN A 189 1.44 -10.74 11.47
CA GLN A 189 1.35 -12.18 11.65
C GLN A 189 2.38 -12.92 10.81
N ARG A 190 2.62 -12.45 9.59
CA ARG A 190 3.66 -12.92 8.69
C ARG A 190 4.07 -11.85 7.71
N THR A 191 5.20 -12.05 7.06
CA THR A 191 5.66 -11.26 5.92
C THR A 191 5.81 -12.14 4.69
N LEU A 192 5.80 -11.53 3.52
CA LEU A 192 5.85 -12.20 2.24
C LEU A 192 6.80 -11.44 1.30
N PRO A 193 8.01 -11.96 1.05
CA PRO A 193 8.88 -11.41 0.04
C PRO A 193 8.25 -11.54 -1.36
N VAL A 194 8.30 -10.47 -2.14
CA VAL A 194 7.73 -10.43 -3.48
C VAL A 194 8.83 -10.43 -4.53
N THR A 195 8.67 -11.31 -5.53
CA THR A 195 9.62 -11.41 -6.63
C THR A 195 8.93 -11.30 -7.99
N PHE A 196 9.58 -10.62 -8.91
CA PHE A 196 9.21 -10.54 -10.31
C PHE A 196 10.35 -11.13 -11.15
N ASN A 197 10.08 -12.25 -11.83
CA ASN A 197 11.10 -13.00 -12.60
C ASN A 197 12.35 -13.29 -11.77
N ASN A 198 12.16 -13.78 -10.54
CA ASN A 198 13.21 -14.12 -9.57
C ASN A 198 14.06 -12.93 -9.06
N GLN A 199 13.64 -11.70 -9.31
CA GLN A 199 14.25 -10.52 -8.73
C GLN A 199 13.31 -9.89 -7.70
N PRO A 200 13.81 -9.36 -6.57
CA PRO A 200 12.99 -8.63 -5.61
C PRO A 200 12.23 -7.49 -6.30
N LEU A 201 10.93 -7.41 -6.08
CA LEU A 201 10.09 -6.34 -6.62
C LEU A 201 9.89 -5.26 -5.57
N LYS A 202 10.50 -4.09 -5.79
CA LYS A 202 10.33 -2.91 -4.93
C LYS A 202 9.27 -1.95 -5.47
N ASN A 203 8.99 -0.93 -4.68
CA ASN A 203 8.00 0.10 -4.98
C ASN A 203 6.56 -0.44 -5.09
N ILE A 204 6.28 -1.54 -4.40
CA ILE A 204 4.90 -2.04 -4.29
C ILE A 204 4.08 -1.00 -3.52
N ASN A 205 3.00 -0.52 -4.16
CA ASN A 205 2.21 0.58 -3.64
C ASN A 205 0.77 0.16 -3.36
N GLU A 206 -0.21 0.78 -3.99
CA GLU A 206 -1.62 0.52 -3.77
C GLU A 206 -1.98 -0.93 -4.08
N LEU A 207 -2.85 -1.52 -3.25
CA LEU A 207 -3.17 -2.95 -3.24
C LEU A 207 -4.68 -3.19 -3.33
N GLU A 208 -5.07 -4.23 -4.10
CA GLU A 208 -6.42 -4.75 -4.10
C GLU A 208 -6.42 -6.28 -4.10
N TRP A 209 -7.37 -6.87 -3.36
CA TRP A 209 -7.58 -8.31 -3.34
C TRP A 209 -8.61 -8.72 -4.39
N ILE A 210 -8.16 -9.44 -5.43
CA ILE A 210 -9.01 -9.87 -6.54
C ILE A 210 -8.89 -11.38 -6.73
N GLU A 211 -9.98 -12.11 -6.52
CA GLU A 211 -10.11 -13.55 -6.84
C GLU A 211 -8.95 -14.42 -6.32
N GLY A 212 -8.51 -14.17 -5.07
CA GLY A 212 -7.47 -14.97 -4.44
C GLY A 212 -6.05 -14.52 -4.75
N GLU A 213 -5.86 -13.40 -5.41
CA GLU A 213 -4.56 -12.81 -5.73
C GLU A 213 -4.45 -11.37 -5.21
N ILE A 214 -3.22 -10.94 -4.93
CA ILE A 214 -2.92 -9.55 -4.59
C ILE A 214 -2.59 -8.82 -5.89
N TRP A 215 -3.39 -7.81 -6.21
CA TRP A 215 -3.08 -6.88 -7.29
C TRP A 215 -2.40 -5.66 -6.71
N ALA A 216 -1.35 -5.17 -7.34
CA ALA A 216 -0.56 -4.06 -6.81
C ALA A 216 -0.12 -3.10 -7.90
N ASN A 217 -0.25 -1.81 -7.64
CA ASN A 217 0.48 -0.81 -8.40
C ASN A 217 1.97 -0.85 -8.06
N VAL A 218 2.82 -0.69 -9.06
CA VAL A 218 4.27 -0.50 -8.86
C VAL A 218 4.60 0.96 -9.08
N TRP A 219 4.92 1.68 -8.01
CA TRP A 219 5.13 3.13 -8.03
C TRP A 219 6.22 3.55 -9.00
N GLN A 220 6.02 4.69 -9.67
CA GLN A 220 6.82 5.24 -10.75
C GLN A 220 6.82 4.40 -12.04
N THR A 221 5.85 3.51 -12.17
CA THR A 221 5.61 2.76 -13.41
C THR A 221 4.12 2.81 -13.77
N ASP A 222 3.79 2.39 -15.00
CA ASP A 222 2.41 2.15 -15.42
C ASP A 222 2.03 0.68 -15.28
N CYS A 223 2.69 -0.07 -14.39
CA CYS A 223 2.48 -1.49 -14.17
C CYS A 223 1.53 -1.77 -13.00
N ILE A 224 0.62 -2.73 -13.22
CA ILE A 224 -0.13 -3.44 -12.18
C ILE A 224 0.33 -4.90 -12.21
N VAL A 225 0.77 -5.43 -11.06
CA VAL A 225 1.22 -6.83 -10.95
C VAL A 225 0.20 -7.67 -10.21
N ARG A 226 0.12 -8.98 -10.54
CA ARG A 226 -0.68 -9.97 -9.85
C ARG A 226 0.25 -10.92 -9.09
N ILE A 227 0.16 -10.88 -7.77
CA ILE A 227 1.05 -11.57 -6.85
C ILE A 227 0.32 -12.75 -6.22
N ASP A 228 0.96 -13.91 -6.22
CA ASP A 228 0.49 -15.08 -5.50
C ASP A 228 0.66 -14.85 -3.98
N PRO A 229 -0.42 -14.89 -3.17
CA PRO A 229 -0.34 -14.55 -1.75
C PRO A 229 0.36 -15.62 -0.89
N GLN A 230 0.60 -16.81 -1.43
CA GLN A 230 1.30 -17.88 -0.72
C GLN A 230 2.81 -17.83 -0.95
N THR A 231 3.20 -17.46 -2.16
CA THR A 231 4.60 -17.56 -2.61
C THR A 231 5.29 -16.22 -2.80
N GLY A 232 4.54 -15.11 -2.95
CA GLY A 232 5.08 -13.79 -3.29
C GLY A 232 5.54 -13.67 -4.74
N VAL A 233 5.30 -14.70 -5.56
CA VAL A 233 5.71 -14.68 -6.97
C VAL A 233 4.71 -13.88 -7.80
N VAL A 234 5.19 -12.93 -8.58
CA VAL A 234 4.39 -12.26 -9.60
C VAL A 234 4.10 -13.22 -10.74
N LYS A 235 2.85 -13.64 -10.90
CA LYS A 235 2.42 -14.56 -11.97
C LYS A 235 2.20 -13.86 -13.31
N SER A 236 1.66 -12.65 -13.25
CA SER A 236 1.31 -11.86 -14.42
C SER A 236 1.26 -10.37 -14.11
N TYR A 237 1.22 -9.55 -15.14
CA TYR A 237 1.14 -8.11 -15.00
C TYR A 237 0.39 -7.46 -16.14
N LEU A 238 -0.11 -6.25 -15.90
CA LEU A 238 -0.69 -5.37 -16.89
C LEU A 238 0.28 -4.21 -17.12
N ASP A 239 0.62 -3.95 -18.37
CA ASP A 239 1.26 -2.70 -18.78
C ASP A 239 0.14 -1.72 -19.16
N CYS A 240 -0.12 -0.74 -18.31
CA CYS A 240 -1.14 0.28 -18.49
C CYS A 240 -0.59 1.57 -19.13
N SER A 241 0.59 1.50 -19.75
CA SER A 241 1.18 2.63 -20.48
C SER A 241 0.21 3.17 -21.53
N GLY A 242 -0.02 4.49 -21.48
CA GLY A 242 -0.94 5.16 -22.40
C GLY A 242 -2.42 5.07 -22.03
N LEU A 243 -2.81 4.45 -20.90
CA LEU A 243 -4.20 4.41 -20.43
C LEU A 243 -4.78 5.81 -20.30
N LEU A 244 -4.07 6.74 -19.67
CA LEU A 244 -4.42 8.16 -19.70
C LEU A 244 -3.75 8.81 -20.91
N ASP A 245 -4.55 9.08 -21.94
CA ASP A 245 -4.08 9.75 -23.17
C ASP A 245 -3.40 11.10 -22.84
N ASN A 246 -2.28 11.36 -23.47
CA ASN A 246 -1.55 12.62 -23.34
C ASN A 246 -2.41 13.86 -23.62
N LYS A 247 -3.42 13.75 -24.50
CA LYS A 247 -4.38 14.83 -24.78
C LYS A 247 -5.33 15.12 -23.62
N ALA A 248 -5.53 14.15 -22.74
CA ALA A 248 -6.34 14.29 -21.53
C ALA A 248 -5.56 14.80 -20.32
N ARG A 249 -4.23 14.94 -20.46
CA ARG A 249 -3.35 15.42 -19.39
C ARG A 249 -3.26 16.95 -19.40
N SER A 250 -3.35 17.51 -18.21
CA SER A 250 -3.12 18.95 -17.96
C SER A 250 -1.64 19.25 -17.62
N GLY A 251 -0.83 18.20 -17.38
CA GLY A 251 0.54 18.26 -16.89
C GLY A 251 0.64 18.25 -15.36
N ARG A 252 -0.47 18.06 -14.65
CA ARG A 252 -0.52 17.94 -13.18
C ARG A 252 -0.65 16.51 -12.70
N GLU A 253 -1.07 15.62 -13.58
CA GLU A 253 -1.29 14.23 -13.29
C GLU A 253 0.01 13.54 -12.90
N ASP A 254 -0.05 12.80 -11.79
CA ASP A 254 1.04 11.99 -11.28
C ASP A 254 0.83 10.52 -11.68
N VAL A 255 1.40 9.57 -11.00
CA VAL A 255 1.45 8.15 -11.37
C VAL A 255 0.09 7.46 -11.33
N LEU A 256 -0.03 6.37 -12.08
CA LEU A 256 -1.07 5.34 -11.94
C LEU A 256 -1.07 4.85 -10.49
N ASN A 257 -2.21 4.95 -9.80
CA ASN A 257 -2.38 4.47 -8.44
C ASN A 257 -3.86 4.38 -8.07
N GLY A 258 -4.30 3.22 -7.60
CA GLY A 258 -5.67 2.94 -7.21
C GLY A 258 -6.30 1.86 -8.08
N ILE A 259 -6.66 0.73 -7.43
CA ILE A 259 -7.34 -0.42 -8.01
C ILE A 259 -8.57 -0.69 -7.14
N ALA A 260 -9.73 -0.91 -7.75
CA ALA A 260 -10.93 -1.32 -7.03
C ALA A 260 -11.61 -2.47 -7.75
N TYR A 261 -12.16 -3.42 -7.00
CA TYR A 261 -12.82 -4.59 -7.53
C TYR A 261 -14.25 -4.74 -7.00
N ASP A 262 -15.21 -4.79 -7.93
CA ASP A 262 -16.60 -5.11 -7.60
C ASP A 262 -16.79 -6.64 -7.61
N THR A 263 -16.76 -7.24 -6.45
CA THR A 263 -16.90 -8.70 -6.27
C THR A 263 -18.25 -9.27 -6.74
N GLN A 264 -19.27 -8.43 -6.90
CA GLN A 264 -20.60 -8.87 -7.34
C GLN A 264 -20.70 -8.98 -8.87
N THR A 265 -19.99 -8.11 -9.57
CA THR A 265 -20.08 -8.01 -11.04
C THR A 265 -18.78 -8.35 -11.76
N GLY A 266 -17.67 -8.53 -11.03
CA GLY A 266 -16.34 -8.78 -11.60
C GLY A 266 -15.70 -7.57 -12.26
N ARG A 267 -16.23 -6.35 -12.04
CA ARG A 267 -15.66 -5.13 -12.64
C ARG A 267 -14.41 -4.69 -11.91
N ILE A 268 -13.41 -4.31 -12.68
CA ILE A 268 -12.15 -3.75 -12.19
C ILE A 268 -12.07 -2.29 -12.58
N PHE A 269 -11.74 -1.44 -11.62
CA PHE A 269 -11.57 -0.01 -11.82
C PHE A 269 -10.14 0.39 -11.47
N ILE A 270 -9.53 1.25 -12.30
CA ILE A 270 -8.19 1.78 -12.06
C ILE A 270 -8.15 3.28 -12.34
N THR A 271 -7.31 4.00 -11.60
CA THR A 271 -7.11 5.44 -11.75
C THR A 271 -5.67 5.83 -11.41
N GLY A 272 -5.39 7.10 -11.24
CA GLY A 272 -4.10 7.63 -10.81
C GLY A 272 -4.24 8.92 -10.02
N LYS A 273 -3.13 9.34 -9.42
CA LYS A 273 -3.03 10.55 -8.61
C LYS A 273 -3.32 11.78 -9.48
N TRP A 274 -4.33 12.57 -9.09
CA TRP A 274 -4.81 13.75 -9.82
C TRP A 274 -5.32 13.47 -11.24
N TRP A 275 -5.62 12.21 -11.57
CA TRP A 275 -6.15 11.89 -12.88
C TRP A 275 -7.58 12.41 -13.03
N PRO A 276 -7.97 12.93 -14.22
CA PRO A 276 -9.33 13.39 -14.49
C PRO A 276 -10.30 12.24 -14.78
N LYS A 277 -9.81 11.00 -14.86
CA LYS A 277 -10.58 9.82 -15.23
C LYS A 277 -10.25 8.62 -14.37
N LEU A 278 -11.28 7.85 -14.10
CA LEU A 278 -11.21 6.49 -13.61
C LEU A 278 -11.66 5.56 -14.74
N PHE A 279 -11.00 4.43 -14.92
CA PHE A 279 -11.26 3.51 -16.02
C PHE A 279 -11.77 2.18 -15.49
N GLU A 280 -12.88 1.69 -16.03
CA GLU A 280 -13.29 0.31 -15.95
C GLU A 280 -12.56 -0.47 -17.03
N ILE A 281 -11.88 -1.54 -16.65
CA ILE A 281 -11.10 -2.38 -17.55
C ILE A 281 -11.60 -3.83 -17.57
N ALA A 282 -11.46 -4.48 -18.72
CA ALA A 282 -11.57 -5.92 -18.86
C ALA A 282 -10.16 -6.49 -19.07
N VAL A 283 -9.87 -7.60 -18.38
CA VAL A 283 -8.58 -8.31 -18.48
C VAL A 283 -8.82 -9.67 -19.12
N GLU A 284 -8.02 -10.01 -20.14
CA GLU A 284 -8.03 -11.32 -20.79
C GLU A 284 -7.11 -12.27 -20.01
N ASN A 285 -7.66 -13.35 -19.46
CA ASN A 285 -6.93 -14.38 -18.71
C ASN A 285 -6.21 -15.39 -19.59
#